data_fc2ec58571aad7b087ff815147b2c5ae
#
_entry.id   fc2ec58571aad7b087ff815147b2c5ae
#
_cell.length_a   1.000
_cell.length_b   1.000
_cell.length_c   1.000
_cell.angle_alpha   90.00
_cell.angle_beta   90.00
_cell.angle_gamma   90.00
#
_symmetry.space_group_name_H-M   'P 1'
#
loop_
_entity.id
_entity.type
_entity.pdbx_description
1 polymer ?
#
loop_
_entity_poly.entity_id
_entity_poly.type
_entity_poly.pdbx_seq_one_letter_code
_entity_poly.pdbx_strand_id
1 'polypeptide(L)'
;MPALLPVVLAGALAAGPGIWLNVPFVRQQANGCGAACISMVMQYWLKSKDAGIPPAVADARQIQRTLYRPQAKGIYASDMERYFRQHGFRVFAFRGASEDLRRHLAQGRPLIVCLKGSGKSGPLHYVVVVGLDRQDGVVLVNDPAQRKLLKMDRADFEQRWRPMHNWTLLAVPRPGH
;
A
#
# COMPACT_ATOMS: atom_id res chain seq x y z
N MET A 1 -58.34 -24.08 -4.29
CA MET A 1 -57.26 -23.71 -3.35
C MET A 1 -56.10 -23.17 -4.20
N PRO A 2 -55.79 -21.86 -4.19
CA PRO A 2 -54.66 -21.33 -4.93
C PRO A 2 -53.37 -21.49 -4.12
N ALA A 3 -52.33 -22.11 -4.73
CA ALA A 3 -51.02 -22.28 -4.15
C ALA A 3 -50.26 -20.95 -4.20
N LEU A 4 -49.88 -20.41 -3.05
CA LEU A 4 -49.01 -19.28 -2.89
C LEU A 4 -47.56 -19.72 -3.13
N LEU A 5 -46.95 -19.25 -4.24
CA LEU A 5 -45.53 -19.38 -4.47
C LEU A 5 -44.74 -18.39 -3.60
N PRO A 6 -43.68 -18.82 -2.91
CA PRO A 6 -42.86 -17.90 -2.14
C PRO A 6 -41.99 -17.02 -3.11
N VAL A 7 -42.16 -15.72 -3.01
CA VAL A 7 -41.28 -14.75 -3.63
C VAL A 7 -39.96 -14.74 -2.86
N VAL A 8 -38.94 -15.35 -3.42
CA VAL A 8 -37.57 -15.23 -2.87
C VAL A 8 -37.04 -13.84 -3.26
N LEU A 9 -37.04 -12.95 -2.29
CA LEU A 9 -36.40 -11.62 -2.43
C LEU A 9 -34.88 -11.83 -2.40
N ALA A 10 -34.26 -11.92 -3.56
CA ALA A 10 -32.80 -11.90 -3.66
C ALA A 10 -32.32 -10.50 -3.25
N GLY A 11 -31.90 -10.37 -1.99
CA GLY A 11 -31.27 -9.15 -1.51
C GLY A 11 -29.98 -8.89 -2.28
N ALA A 12 -29.97 -7.91 -3.17
CA ALA A 12 -28.76 -7.39 -3.74
C ALA A 12 -27.88 -6.86 -2.61
N LEU A 13 -26.79 -7.54 -2.32
CA LEU A 13 -25.71 -7.02 -1.45
C LEU A 13 -25.17 -5.76 -2.13
N ALA A 14 -25.66 -4.60 -1.69
CA ALA A 14 -25.11 -3.33 -2.12
C ALA A 14 -23.60 -3.33 -1.83
N ALA A 15 -22.79 -3.24 -2.89
CA ALA A 15 -21.35 -3.05 -2.73
C ALA A 15 -21.15 -1.75 -1.93
N GLY A 16 -20.58 -1.86 -0.73
CA GLY A 16 -20.34 -0.70 0.11
C GLY A 16 -19.45 0.34 -0.61
N PRO A 17 -19.50 1.60 -0.17
CA PRO A 17 -18.73 2.67 -0.78
C PRO A 17 -17.25 2.32 -0.85
N GLY A 18 -16.55 2.88 -1.86
CA GLY A 18 -15.10 2.72 -2.00
C GLY A 18 -14.36 3.17 -0.72
N ILE A 19 -13.26 2.51 -0.41
CA ILE A 19 -12.40 2.86 0.73
C ILE A 19 -11.21 3.62 0.19
N TRP A 20 -10.86 4.76 0.78
CA TRP A 20 -9.60 5.43 0.48
C TRP A 20 -9.04 6.17 1.70
N LEU A 21 -7.71 6.22 1.78
CA LEU A 21 -6.96 6.87 2.86
C LEU A 21 -6.24 8.10 2.32
N ASN A 22 -6.29 9.21 3.03
CA ASN A 22 -5.57 10.42 2.66
C ASN A 22 -4.09 10.33 3.05
N VAL A 23 -3.36 9.42 2.40
CA VAL A 23 -1.92 9.27 2.57
C VAL A 23 -1.22 10.42 1.85
N PRO A 24 -0.25 11.12 2.50
CA PRO A 24 0.56 12.13 1.84
C PRO A 24 1.26 11.55 0.61
N PHE A 25 1.45 12.38 -0.42
CA PHE A 25 2.19 11.96 -1.61
C PHE A 25 3.61 12.50 -1.59
N VAL A 26 4.56 11.61 -1.84
CA VAL A 26 5.97 11.94 -1.98
C VAL A 26 6.45 11.45 -3.34
N ARG A 27 6.89 12.37 -4.20
CA ARG A 27 7.50 12.02 -5.49
C ARG A 27 8.88 11.42 -5.26
N GLN A 28 9.17 10.31 -5.93
CA GLN A 28 10.49 9.69 -5.83
C GLN A 28 11.59 10.51 -6.50
N GLN A 29 12.80 10.38 -6.00
CA GLN A 29 14.02 10.68 -6.73
C GLN A 29 14.43 9.48 -7.61
N ALA A 30 15.51 9.61 -8.38
CA ALA A 30 16.03 8.49 -9.18
C ALA A 30 16.19 7.22 -8.31
N ASN A 31 15.57 6.12 -8.74
CA ASN A 31 15.59 4.83 -8.02
C ASN A 31 15.04 4.87 -6.58
N GLY A 32 14.21 5.86 -6.26
CA GLY A 32 13.77 6.18 -4.91
C GLY A 32 12.37 5.69 -4.53
N CYS A 33 11.76 4.76 -5.28
CA CYS A 33 10.40 4.32 -5.01
C CYS A 33 10.23 3.77 -3.58
N GLY A 34 11.18 2.98 -3.09
CA GLY A 34 11.16 2.45 -1.73
C GLY A 34 11.22 3.54 -0.66
N ALA A 35 12.13 4.51 -0.82
CA ALA A 35 12.25 5.63 0.12
C ALA A 35 10.99 6.50 0.16
N ALA A 36 10.42 6.79 -1.01
CA ALA A 36 9.18 7.55 -1.11
C ALA A 36 7.99 6.80 -0.47
N CYS A 37 7.89 5.48 -0.65
CA CYS A 37 6.84 4.67 -0.02
C CYS A 37 6.97 4.62 1.49
N ILE A 38 8.19 4.42 2.03
CA ILE A 38 8.45 4.50 3.47
C ILE A 38 8.02 5.88 4.01
N SER A 39 8.47 6.94 3.35
CA SER A 39 8.15 8.32 3.73
C SER A 39 6.63 8.56 3.74
N MET A 40 5.91 8.17 2.70
CA MET A 40 4.45 8.33 2.62
C MET A 40 3.72 7.64 3.77
N VAL A 41 4.10 6.40 4.09
CA VAL A 41 3.48 5.64 5.19
C VAL A 41 3.82 6.25 6.54
N MET A 42 5.08 6.63 6.78
CA MET A 42 5.46 7.29 8.03
C MET A 42 4.75 8.62 8.21
N GLN A 43 4.73 9.48 7.19
CA GLN A 43 4.02 10.77 7.24
C GLN A 43 2.51 10.61 7.45
N TYR A 44 1.91 9.54 6.95
CA TYR A 44 0.51 9.23 7.21
C TYR A 44 0.26 9.02 8.71
N TRP A 45 1.10 8.22 9.34
CA TRP A 45 1.00 7.93 10.77
C TRP A 45 1.42 9.09 11.67
N LEU A 46 2.32 9.98 11.23
CA LEU A 46 2.69 11.20 11.96
C LEU A 46 1.49 12.12 12.25
N LYS A 47 0.42 12.02 11.46
CA LYS A 47 -0.83 12.76 11.71
C LYS A 47 -1.64 12.18 12.87
N SER A 48 -1.35 10.95 13.29
CA SER A 48 -1.93 10.35 14.49
C SER A 48 -1.18 10.87 15.71
N LYS A 49 -1.92 11.41 16.71
CA LYS A 49 -1.34 12.00 17.93
C LYS A 49 -0.50 11.01 18.74
N ASP A 50 -0.71 9.71 18.53
CA ASP A 50 -0.09 8.63 19.33
C ASP A 50 1.17 8.02 18.65
N ALA A 51 1.64 8.58 17.54
CA ALA A 51 2.67 7.91 16.74
C ALA A 51 4.08 8.01 17.36
N GLY A 52 4.37 9.04 18.19
CA GLY A 52 5.69 9.24 18.83
C GLY A 52 6.90 9.26 17.88
N ILE A 53 6.67 9.41 16.57
CA ILE A 53 7.68 9.28 15.52
C ILE A 53 8.28 10.66 15.24
N PRO A 54 9.61 10.84 15.32
CA PRO A 54 10.22 12.11 14.93
C PRO A 54 9.99 12.40 13.42
N PRO A 55 9.54 13.60 13.03
CA PRO A 55 9.31 13.94 11.62
C PRO A 55 10.52 13.73 10.71
N ALA A 56 11.73 13.93 11.23
CA ALA A 56 12.98 13.80 10.49
C ALA A 56 13.19 12.39 9.90
N VAL A 57 12.74 11.34 10.60
CA VAL A 57 12.90 9.96 10.10
C VAL A 57 11.94 9.62 8.95
N ALA A 58 10.98 10.47 8.68
CA ALA A 58 10.06 10.32 7.55
C ALA A 58 10.51 11.12 6.30
N ASP A 59 11.69 11.75 6.32
CA ASP A 59 12.22 12.46 5.16
C ASP A 59 12.71 11.48 4.09
N ALA A 60 12.11 11.53 2.89
CA ALA A 60 12.43 10.60 1.81
C ALA A 60 13.88 10.68 1.32
N ARG A 61 14.50 11.87 1.35
CA ARG A 61 15.89 12.04 0.92
C ARG A 61 16.85 11.40 1.92
N GLN A 62 16.57 11.56 3.21
CA GLN A 62 17.35 10.93 4.26
C GLN A 62 17.22 9.41 4.21
N ILE A 63 15.99 8.89 4.06
CA ILE A 63 15.72 7.45 3.89
C ILE A 63 16.50 6.91 2.68
N GLN A 64 16.44 7.61 1.55
CA GLN A 64 17.18 7.23 0.34
C GLN A 64 18.69 7.16 0.60
N ARG A 65 19.30 8.18 1.22
CA ARG A 65 20.73 8.18 1.55
C ARG A 65 21.14 7.03 2.47
N THR A 66 20.29 6.68 3.42
CA THR A 66 20.56 5.63 4.42
C THR A 66 20.41 4.23 3.84
N LEU A 67 19.41 3.99 3.01
CA LEU A 67 18.99 2.63 2.62
C LEU A 67 19.32 2.26 1.18
N TYR A 68 19.70 3.22 0.32
CA TYR A 68 19.96 2.93 -1.09
C TYR A 68 21.09 1.91 -1.26
N ARG A 69 20.85 0.94 -2.12
CA ARG A 69 21.82 -0.10 -2.50
C ARG A 69 22.06 -0.05 -4.01
N PRO A 70 23.27 0.30 -4.44
CA PRO A 70 23.61 0.39 -5.88
C PRO A 70 23.32 -0.93 -6.63
N GLN A 71 23.61 -2.06 -6.01
CA GLN A 71 23.41 -3.40 -6.60
C GLN A 71 21.94 -3.70 -6.89
N ALA A 72 21.03 -3.20 -6.02
CA ALA A 72 19.57 -3.32 -6.20
C ALA A 72 19.00 -2.20 -7.06
N LYS A 73 19.77 -1.16 -7.35
CA LYS A 73 19.28 0.11 -7.90
C LYS A 73 18.04 0.61 -7.15
N GLY A 74 18.05 0.49 -5.81
CA GLY A 74 16.89 0.80 -4.97
C GLY A 74 17.13 0.40 -3.51
N ILE A 75 16.05 0.07 -2.82
CA ILE A 75 16.03 -0.37 -1.42
C ILE A 75 15.52 -1.82 -1.37
N TYR A 76 16.25 -2.70 -0.68
CA TYR A 76 15.75 -4.05 -0.45
C TYR A 76 14.54 -4.05 0.50
N ALA A 77 13.62 -4.98 0.30
CA ALA A 77 12.45 -5.16 1.17
C ALA A 77 12.85 -5.36 2.64
N SER A 78 13.90 -6.15 2.91
CA SER A 78 14.44 -6.38 4.26
C SER A 78 14.98 -5.10 4.92
N ASP A 79 15.60 -4.19 4.15
CA ASP A 79 16.07 -2.90 4.66
C ASP A 79 14.89 -1.98 5.00
N MET A 80 13.83 -2.01 4.19
CA MET A 80 12.58 -1.29 4.44
C MET A 80 11.91 -1.77 5.74
N GLU A 81 11.79 -3.09 5.91
CA GLU A 81 11.24 -3.67 7.14
C GLU A 81 12.04 -3.29 8.38
N ARG A 82 13.38 -3.41 8.29
CA ARG A 82 14.27 -3.03 9.39
C ARG A 82 14.14 -1.57 9.75
N TYR A 83 14.07 -0.68 8.76
CA TYR A 83 13.91 0.76 8.97
C TYR A 83 12.63 1.08 9.75
N PHE A 84 11.50 0.52 9.35
CA PHE A 84 10.25 0.70 10.07
C PHE A 84 10.34 0.19 11.52
N ARG A 85 10.92 -1.00 11.74
CA ARG A 85 11.07 -1.57 13.10
C ARG A 85 11.93 -0.69 14.01
N GLN A 86 13.01 -0.12 13.48
CA GLN A 86 13.92 0.78 14.20
C GLN A 86 13.26 2.10 14.60
N HIS A 87 12.22 2.50 13.88
CA HIS A 87 11.51 3.76 14.12
C HIS A 87 10.11 3.57 14.73
N GLY A 88 9.96 2.55 15.57
CA GLY A 88 8.76 2.42 16.40
C GLY A 88 7.56 1.74 15.73
N PHE A 89 7.75 1.03 14.60
CA PHE A 89 6.66 0.29 13.96
C PHE A 89 6.69 -1.21 14.27
N ARG A 90 5.51 -1.81 14.32
CA ARG A 90 5.33 -3.24 14.08
C ARG A 90 5.21 -3.45 12.59
N VAL A 91 5.91 -4.44 12.07
CA VAL A 91 6.03 -4.68 10.62
C VAL A 91 5.69 -6.11 10.29
N PHE A 92 4.86 -6.28 9.29
CA PHE A 92 4.44 -7.56 8.76
C PHE A 92 4.67 -7.56 7.25
N ALA A 93 5.58 -8.42 6.78
CA ALA A 93 5.75 -8.72 5.37
C ALA A 93 5.09 -10.07 5.08
N PHE A 94 4.22 -10.13 4.09
CA PHE A 94 3.43 -11.33 3.80
C PHE A 94 3.03 -11.40 2.32
N ARG A 95 2.58 -12.59 1.91
CA ARG A 95 1.92 -12.78 0.62
C ARG A 95 0.47 -12.33 0.75
N GLY A 96 0.13 -11.17 0.17
CA GLY A 96 -1.19 -10.57 0.27
C GLY A 96 -2.20 -11.17 -0.70
N ALA A 97 -3.47 -10.98 -0.34
CA ALA A 97 -4.62 -11.20 -1.20
C ALA A 97 -5.46 -9.91 -1.28
N SER A 98 -6.34 -9.80 -2.27
CA SER A 98 -7.24 -8.64 -2.40
C SER A 98 -8.07 -8.39 -1.14
N GLU A 99 -8.45 -9.45 -0.43
CA GLU A 99 -9.19 -9.37 0.82
C GLU A 99 -8.33 -8.78 1.97
N ASP A 100 -7.03 -9.07 1.99
CA ASP A 100 -6.11 -8.46 2.96
C ASP A 100 -5.98 -6.96 2.73
N LEU A 101 -5.86 -6.52 1.47
CA LEU A 101 -5.85 -5.10 1.12
C LEU A 101 -7.12 -4.43 1.65
N ARG A 102 -8.29 -5.01 1.36
CA ARG A 102 -9.57 -4.49 1.81
C ARG A 102 -9.64 -4.37 3.34
N ARG A 103 -9.29 -5.45 4.04
CA ARG A 103 -9.34 -5.52 5.51
C ARG A 103 -8.46 -4.46 6.16
N HIS A 104 -7.23 -4.29 5.67
CA HIS A 104 -6.31 -3.31 6.24
C HIS A 104 -6.73 -1.87 5.90
N LEU A 105 -7.12 -1.59 4.66
CA LEU A 105 -7.61 -0.27 4.27
C LEU A 105 -8.86 0.14 5.06
N ALA A 106 -9.80 -0.79 5.29
CA ALA A 106 -10.98 -0.53 6.13
C ALA A 106 -10.63 -0.18 7.58
N GLN A 107 -9.45 -0.58 8.05
CA GLN A 107 -8.90 -0.25 9.37
C GLN A 107 -7.99 0.99 9.35
N GLY A 108 -7.98 1.76 8.26
CA GLY A 108 -7.13 2.94 8.13
C GLY A 108 -5.64 2.63 7.98
N ARG A 109 -5.27 1.45 7.45
CA ARG A 109 -3.89 0.98 7.36
C ARG A 109 -3.45 0.90 5.90
N PRO A 110 -2.65 1.87 5.41
CA PRO A 110 -2.06 1.80 4.07
C PRO A 110 -1.02 0.68 3.99
N LEU A 111 -0.84 0.14 2.78
CA LEU A 111 0.08 -0.98 2.54
C LEU A 111 1.07 -0.62 1.44
N ILE A 112 2.32 -1.05 1.59
CA ILE A 112 3.30 -0.99 0.51
C ILE A 112 3.26 -2.33 -0.23
N VAL A 113 3.21 -2.29 -1.56
CA VAL A 113 3.29 -3.47 -2.40
C VAL A 113 4.41 -3.33 -3.42
N CYS A 114 4.94 -4.46 -3.88
CA CYS A 114 5.89 -4.49 -4.97
C CYS A 114 5.17 -4.94 -6.25
N LEU A 115 5.26 -4.12 -7.29
CA LEU A 115 4.71 -4.41 -8.61
C LEU A 115 5.84 -4.64 -9.60
N LYS A 116 5.64 -5.55 -10.54
CA LYS A 116 6.51 -5.66 -11.71
C LYS A 116 6.14 -4.58 -12.72
N GLY A 117 7.13 -3.89 -13.26
CA GLY A 117 6.96 -2.96 -14.36
C GLY A 117 6.45 -3.66 -15.61
N SER A 118 5.99 -2.88 -16.60
CA SER A 118 5.46 -3.42 -17.85
C SER A 118 6.51 -4.23 -18.61
N GLY A 119 6.07 -5.34 -19.23
CA GLY A 119 6.93 -6.23 -20.01
C GLY A 119 7.72 -7.26 -19.18
N LYS A 120 8.37 -8.22 -19.88
CA LYS A 120 9.10 -9.34 -19.24
C LYS A 120 10.26 -8.88 -18.35
N SER A 121 10.94 -7.79 -18.72
CA SER A 121 12.12 -7.23 -18.02
C SER A 121 11.81 -5.94 -17.26
N GLY A 122 10.54 -5.61 -17.04
CA GLY A 122 10.16 -4.39 -16.31
C GLY A 122 10.79 -4.35 -14.91
N PRO A 123 11.26 -3.17 -14.45
CA PRO A 123 11.86 -3.04 -13.13
C PRO A 123 10.84 -3.31 -12.03
N LEU A 124 11.33 -3.71 -10.86
CA LEU A 124 10.51 -3.79 -9.66
C LEU A 124 10.17 -2.38 -9.17
N HIS A 125 8.95 -2.18 -8.74
CA HIS A 125 8.46 -0.87 -8.34
C HIS A 125 7.58 -0.94 -7.10
N TYR A 126 7.93 -0.18 -6.07
CA TYR A 126 7.12 -0.06 -4.87
C TYR A 126 6.10 1.07 -5.03
N VAL A 127 4.87 0.79 -4.60
CA VAL A 127 3.76 1.75 -4.52
C VAL A 127 3.04 1.60 -3.19
N VAL A 128 2.29 2.62 -2.77
CA VAL A 128 1.44 2.54 -1.58
C VAL A 128 0.00 2.35 -2.02
N VAL A 129 -0.62 1.23 -1.64
CA VAL A 129 -2.06 1.00 -1.81
C VAL A 129 -2.79 1.84 -0.76
N VAL A 130 -3.64 2.73 -1.23
CA VAL A 130 -4.34 3.72 -0.40
C VAL A 130 -5.85 3.61 -0.49
N GLY A 131 -6.37 2.79 -1.41
CA GLY A 131 -7.82 2.64 -1.54
C GLY A 131 -8.22 1.52 -2.49
N LEU A 132 -9.51 1.17 -2.41
CA LEU A 132 -10.19 0.22 -3.28
C LEU A 132 -11.57 0.77 -3.63
N ASP A 133 -11.87 0.80 -4.91
CA ASP A 133 -13.23 1.01 -5.41
C ASP A 133 -13.77 -0.32 -5.93
N ARG A 134 -14.79 -0.84 -5.25
CA ARG A 134 -15.37 -2.15 -5.61
C ARG A 134 -16.32 -2.05 -6.79
N GLN A 135 -17.00 -0.92 -6.96
CA GLN A 135 -17.95 -0.71 -8.05
C GLN A 135 -17.21 -0.57 -9.37
N ASP A 136 -16.13 0.20 -9.37
CA ASP A 136 -15.30 0.43 -10.56
C ASP A 136 -14.23 -0.65 -10.79
N GLY A 137 -14.08 -1.62 -9.86
CA GLY A 137 -13.01 -2.62 -9.96
C GLY A 137 -11.61 -2.03 -9.93
N VAL A 138 -11.41 -0.95 -9.17
CA VAL A 138 -10.18 -0.14 -9.19
C VAL A 138 -9.42 -0.26 -7.88
N VAL A 139 -8.09 -0.36 -7.98
CA VAL A 139 -7.14 -0.18 -6.87
C VAL A 139 -6.56 1.23 -6.95
N LEU A 140 -6.67 1.99 -5.85
CA LEU A 140 -6.08 3.32 -5.74
C LEU A 140 -4.69 3.20 -5.13
N VAL A 141 -3.68 3.69 -5.84
CA VAL A 141 -2.30 3.69 -5.36
C VAL A 141 -1.70 5.11 -5.37
N ASN A 142 -0.82 5.39 -4.44
CA ASN A 142 0.13 6.47 -4.56
C ASN A 142 1.38 5.89 -5.24
N ASP A 143 1.56 6.18 -6.52
CA ASP A 143 2.71 5.77 -7.30
C ASP A 143 3.75 6.89 -7.29
N PRO A 144 4.89 6.72 -6.58
CA PRO A 144 5.87 7.79 -6.41
C PRO A 144 6.55 8.23 -7.71
N ALA A 145 6.55 7.38 -8.75
CA ALA A 145 7.06 7.73 -10.07
C ALA A 145 6.05 8.53 -10.90
N GLN A 146 4.78 8.41 -10.59
CA GLN A 146 3.70 8.98 -11.38
C GLN A 146 2.94 10.05 -10.60
N ARG A 147 1.96 9.67 -9.78
CA ARG A 147 1.07 10.61 -9.07
C ARG A 147 0.37 10.01 -7.86
N LYS A 148 -0.19 10.90 -7.04
CA LYS A 148 -1.14 10.55 -5.97
C LYS A 148 -2.44 10.01 -6.57
N LEU A 149 -3.05 9.04 -5.89
CA LEU A 149 -4.37 8.45 -6.23
C LEU A 149 -4.46 7.99 -7.70
N LEU A 150 -3.41 7.33 -8.19
CA LEU A 150 -3.45 6.67 -9.48
C LEU A 150 -4.48 5.54 -9.41
N LYS A 151 -5.47 5.61 -10.29
CA LYS A 151 -6.43 4.52 -10.49
C LYS A 151 -5.79 3.44 -11.35
N MET A 152 -5.72 2.24 -10.82
CA MET A 152 -5.28 1.05 -11.56
C MET A 152 -6.47 0.09 -11.67
N ASP A 153 -6.72 -0.41 -12.86
CA ASP A 153 -7.65 -1.52 -13.03
C ASP A 153 -7.18 -2.71 -12.16
N ARG A 154 -8.12 -3.39 -11.53
CA ARG A 154 -7.81 -4.49 -10.63
C ARG A 154 -7.05 -5.63 -11.31
N ALA A 155 -7.44 -5.95 -12.55
CA ALA A 155 -6.79 -7.02 -13.30
C ALA A 155 -5.33 -6.64 -13.64
N ASP A 156 -5.07 -5.38 -14.05
CA ASP A 156 -3.70 -4.88 -14.29
C ASP A 156 -2.87 -4.89 -13.00
N PHE A 157 -3.45 -4.42 -11.90
CA PHE A 157 -2.78 -4.45 -10.59
C PHE A 157 -2.40 -5.89 -10.20
N GLU A 158 -3.33 -6.85 -10.26
CA GLU A 158 -3.08 -8.24 -9.91
C GLU A 158 -2.06 -8.90 -10.85
N GLN A 159 -2.12 -8.59 -12.15
CA GLN A 159 -1.15 -9.08 -13.14
C GLN A 159 0.28 -8.63 -12.82
N ARG A 160 0.46 -7.42 -12.32
CA ARG A 160 1.77 -6.86 -11.96
C ARG A 160 2.22 -7.26 -10.55
N TRP A 161 1.29 -7.56 -9.66
CA TRP A 161 1.57 -7.94 -8.28
C TRP A 161 1.94 -9.43 -8.15
N ARG A 162 1.26 -10.29 -8.89
CA ARG A 162 1.45 -11.76 -8.87
C ARG A 162 2.89 -12.21 -9.13
N PRO A 163 3.64 -11.68 -10.11
CA PRO A 163 5.04 -12.06 -10.34
C PRO A 163 5.96 -11.76 -9.14
N MET A 164 5.54 -10.87 -8.26
CA MET A 164 6.24 -10.53 -7.01
C MET A 164 5.71 -11.34 -5.83
N HIS A 165 5.10 -12.49 -6.08
CA HIS A 165 4.46 -13.33 -5.06
C HIS A 165 3.48 -12.55 -4.19
N ASN A 166 2.84 -11.53 -4.73
CA ASN A 166 1.94 -10.62 -4.03
C ASN A 166 2.60 -10.02 -2.77
N TRP A 167 3.90 -9.73 -2.84
CA TRP A 167 4.63 -9.16 -1.69
C TRP A 167 3.96 -7.89 -1.19
N THR A 168 3.67 -7.87 0.09
CA THR A 168 2.95 -6.82 0.78
C THR A 168 3.62 -6.54 2.11
N LEU A 169 3.76 -5.25 2.44
CA LEU A 169 4.27 -4.80 3.72
C LEU A 169 3.24 -3.92 4.41
N LEU A 170 2.91 -4.29 5.62
CA LEU A 170 2.12 -3.51 6.57
C LEU A 170 3.04 -2.98 7.66
N ALA A 171 3.06 -1.68 7.87
CA ALA A 171 3.73 -1.03 8.99
C ALA A 171 2.71 -0.21 9.79
N VAL A 172 2.60 -0.51 11.09
CA VAL A 172 1.70 0.20 12.01
C VAL A 172 2.50 0.66 13.24
N PRO A 173 2.27 1.85 13.77
CA PRO A 173 2.94 2.32 14.98
C PRO A 173 2.76 1.34 16.14
N ARG A 174 3.76 1.22 17.01
CA ARG A 174 3.60 0.52 18.28
C ARG A 174 2.76 1.40 19.20
N PRO A 175 1.80 0.85 19.95
CA PRO A 175 1.10 1.62 20.98
C PRO A 175 2.10 2.06 22.06
N GLY A 176 2.13 3.35 22.41
CA GLY A 176 2.80 3.86 23.59
C GLY A 176 4.34 3.71 23.58
N HIS A 177 5.00 4.52 22.80
CA HIS A 177 6.38 4.96 23.09
C HIS A 177 6.36 6.46 23.31
#